data_3e694f6e19449c751d68de67578cb50c
#
_entry.id   3e694f6e19449c751d68de67578cb50c
#
_cell.length_a   1.000
_cell.length_b   1.000
_cell.length_c   1.000
_cell.angle_alpha   90.00
_cell.angle_beta   90.00
_cell.angle_gamma   90.00
#
_symmetry.space_group_name_H-M   'P 1'
#
loop_
_entity.id
_entity.type
_entity.pdbx_description
1 polymer ?
#
loop_
_entity_poly.entity_id
_entity_poly.type
_entity_poly.pdbx_seq_one_letter_code
_entity_poly.pdbx_strand_id
1 'polypeptide(L)'
;MNKLYLTNSDIKTYCLNIVQGMIQDKWFPDYIVGITRGGLLPAKMLSHYMDIPMTTLDIRLRDGVLDGPESNKWLPNMIEQGKKILIVDDINDSGATFNWIITDWNITDSKWTDDVRFACLIDNVSSMCEYGMSYTGIEINKSEKDVWIVFPYEEWWNDKTI
;
A
#
# COMPACT_ATOMS: atom_id res chain seq x y z
N MET A 1 -7.51 -23.99 0.03
CA MET A 1 -7.01 -22.66 -0.37
C MET A 1 -5.66 -22.82 -1.06
N ASN A 2 -5.57 -22.31 -2.25
CA ASN A 2 -4.30 -22.31 -2.99
C ASN A 2 -3.39 -21.22 -2.44
N LYS A 3 -2.09 -21.52 -2.30
CA LYS A 3 -1.09 -20.54 -1.91
C LYS A 3 -0.29 -20.11 -3.13
N LEU A 4 -0.02 -18.82 -3.24
CA LEU A 4 0.90 -18.23 -4.20
C LEU A 4 2.09 -17.66 -3.43
N TYR A 5 3.25 -18.25 -3.63
CA TYR A 5 4.50 -17.79 -3.01
C TYR A 5 5.18 -16.81 -3.93
N LEU A 6 5.45 -15.63 -3.40
CA LEU A 6 6.18 -14.58 -4.12
C LEU A 6 7.68 -14.66 -3.80
N THR A 7 8.47 -14.27 -4.77
CA THR A 7 9.94 -14.15 -4.63
C THR A 7 10.35 -12.69 -4.42
N ASN A 8 11.58 -12.47 -3.98
CA ASN A 8 12.15 -11.12 -3.92
C ASN A 8 12.20 -10.46 -5.32
N SER A 9 12.38 -11.25 -6.37
CA SER A 9 12.34 -10.77 -7.75
C SER A 9 10.93 -10.28 -8.14
N ASP A 10 9.88 -10.95 -7.68
CA ASP A 10 8.50 -10.50 -7.89
C ASP A 10 8.27 -9.15 -7.21
N ILE A 11 8.70 -8.99 -5.96
CA ILE A 11 8.58 -7.73 -5.22
C ILE A 11 9.26 -6.58 -5.98
N LYS A 12 10.47 -6.82 -6.49
CA LYS A 12 11.20 -5.83 -7.29
C LYS A 12 10.42 -5.44 -8.55
N THR A 13 9.91 -6.41 -9.28
CA THR A 13 9.11 -6.19 -10.49
C THR A 13 7.85 -5.39 -10.18
N TYR A 14 7.14 -5.72 -9.11
CA TYR A 14 5.92 -5.02 -8.72
C TYR A 14 6.18 -3.57 -8.29
N CYS A 15 7.26 -3.31 -7.56
CA CYS A 15 7.69 -1.94 -7.27
C CYS A 15 8.00 -1.15 -8.54
N LEU A 16 8.67 -1.75 -9.51
CA LEU A 16 8.94 -1.10 -10.81
C LEU A 16 7.65 -0.80 -11.58
N ASN A 17 6.65 -1.67 -11.53
CA ASN A 17 5.35 -1.41 -12.14
C ASN A 17 4.65 -0.21 -11.50
N ILE A 18 4.73 -0.06 -10.18
CA ILE A 18 4.21 1.10 -9.45
C ILE A 18 4.91 2.38 -9.91
N VAL A 19 6.24 2.37 -9.95
CA VAL A 19 7.03 3.52 -10.44
C VAL A 19 6.65 3.89 -11.87
N GLN A 20 6.50 2.91 -12.73
CA GLN A 20 6.11 3.13 -14.14
C GLN A 20 4.74 3.80 -14.26
N GLY A 21 3.77 3.41 -13.42
CA GLY A 21 2.47 4.06 -13.36
C GLY A 21 2.58 5.54 -12.96
N MET A 22 3.39 5.86 -11.96
CA MET A 22 3.62 7.24 -11.55
C MET A 22 4.29 8.08 -12.64
N ILE A 23 5.26 7.51 -13.35
CA ILE A 23 5.93 8.18 -14.49
C ILE A 23 4.94 8.46 -15.61
N GLN A 24 4.09 7.51 -15.96
CA GLN A 24 3.06 7.67 -17.00
C GLN A 24 2.07 8.78 -16.65
N ASP A 25 1.65 8.84 -15.38
CA ASP A 25 0.73 9.86 -14.89
C ASP A 25 1.40 11.22 -14.64
N LYS A 26 2.73 11.27 -14.66
CA LYS A 26 3.52 12.44 -14.25
C LYS A 26 3.13 12.95 -12.85
N TRP A 27 2.85 12.00 -11.96
CA TRP A 27 2.47 12.27 -10.59
C TRP A 27 3.53 11.70 -9.66
N PHE A 28 4.12 12.54 -8.81
CA PHE A 28 5.17 12.14 -7.86
C PHE A 28 4.82 12.65 -6.48
N PRO A 29 4.87 11.79 -5.45
CA PRO A 29 4.58 12.22 -4.09
C PRO A 29 5.73 13.03 -3.48
N ASP A 30 5.39 13.90 -2.54
CA ASP A 30 6.34 14.58 -1.66
C ASP A 30 6.77 13.66 -0.52
N TYR A 31 5.90 12.73 -0.11
CA TYR A 31 6.13 11.73 0.92
C TYR A 31 5.55 10.37 0.54
N ILE A 32 6.25 9.32 0.96
CA ILE A 32 5.75 7.94 0.87
C ILE A 32 5.42 7.46 2.29
N VAL A 33 4.25 6.87 2.45
CA VAL A 33 3.78 6.33 3.72
C VAL A 33 3.61 4.82 3.59
N GLY A 34 4.41 4.05 4.32
CA GLY A 34 4.28 2.59 4.37
C GLY A 34 3.37 2.16 5.51
N ILE A 35 2.33 1.41 5.19
CA ILE A 35 1.48 0.80 6.22
C ILE A 35 2.23 -0.39 6.82
N THR A 36 2.52 -0.31 8.12
CA THR A 36 3.26 -1.39 8.77
C THR A 36 2.31 -2.54 9.14
N ARG A 37 2.78 -3.75 9.02
CA ARG A 37 4.16 -4.12 8.67
C ARG A 37 4.37 -4.37 7.17
N GLY A 38 3.36 -4.88 6.46
CA GLY A 38 3.49 -5.37 5.09
C GLY A 38 3.93 -4.31 4.07
N GLY A 39 3.48 -3.07 4.24
CA GLY A 39 3.83 -1.96 3.36
C GLY A 39 5.22 -1.35 3.60
N LEU A 40 5.91 -1.74 4.68
CA LEU A 40 7.21 -1.16 5.02
C LEU A 40 8.26 -1.43 3.94
N LEU A 41 8.40 -2.68 3.49
CA LEU A 41 9.41 -3.04 2.49
C LEU A 41 9.16 -2.36 1.13
N PRO A 42 7.97 -2.45 0.52
CA PRO A 42 7.71 -1.74 -0.73
C PRO A 42 7.85 -0.23 -0.61
N ALA A 43 7.38 0.38 0.49
CA ALA A 43 7.56 1.82 0.71
C ALA A 43 9.03 2.22 0.79
N LYS A 44 9.86 1.43 1.48
CA LYS A 44 11.31 1.64 1.55
C LYS A 44 11.96 1.53 0.18
N MET A 45 11.61 0.52 -0.60
CA MET A 45 12.15 0.33 -1.94
C MET A 45 11.82 1.50 -2.86
N LEU A 46 10.56 1.95 -2.84
CA LEU A 46 10.11 3.11 -3.62
C LEU A 46 10.80 4.40 -3.17
N SER A 47 10.92 4.61 -1.86
CA SER A 47 11.61 5.76 -1.28
C SER A 47 13.07 5.83 -1.73
N HIS A 48 13.79 4.72 -1.71
CA HIS A 48 15.17 4.67 -2.17
C HIS A 48 15.29 4.90 -3.68
N TYR A 49 14.43 4.27 -4.47
CA TYR A 49 14.49 4.42 -5.92
C TYR A 49 14.23 5.85 -6.38
N MET A 50 13.28 6.53 -5.74
CA MET A 50 12.82 7.85 -6.16
C MET A 50 13.49 9.00 -5.37
N ASP A 51 14.28 8.68 -4.36
CA ASP A 51 14.86 9.66 -3.42
C ASP A 51 13.80 10.56 -2.78
N ILE A 52 12.70 9.94 -2.33
CA ILE A 52 11.59 10.60 -1.67
C ILE A 52 11.54 10.16 -0.21
N PRO A 53 11.41 11.07 0.77
CA PRO A 53 11.33 10.70 2.17
C PRO A 53 10.10 9.85 2.46
N MET A 54 10.23 8.92 3.41
CA MET A 54 9.13 8.08 3.83
C MET A 54 8.90 8.15 5.33
N THR A 55 7.68 7.84 5.72
CA THR A 55 7.28 7.54 7.08
C THR A 55 6.40 6.30 7.10
N THR A 56 6.02 5.86 8.28
CA THR A 56 5.17 4.68 8.46
C THR A 56 3.87 5.02 9.14
N LEU A 57 2.85 4.21 8.88
CA LEU A 57 1.55 4.28 9.53
C LEU A 57 1.20 2.89 10.06
N ASP A 58 1.09 2.76 11.39
CA ASP A 58 0.81 1.48 12.03
C ASP A 58 -0.70 1.28 12.17
N ILE A 59 -1.28 0.53 11.24
CA ILE A 59 -2.69 0.14 11.26
C ILE A 59 -2.77 -1.36 11.51
N ARG A 60 -3.51 -1.76 12.53
CA ARG A 60 -3.64 -3.17 12.94
C ARG A 60 -5.10 -3.54 13.12
N LEU A 61 -5.41 -4.75 12.69
CA LEU A 61 -6.67 -5.39 13.06
C LEU A 61 -6.52 -5.97 14.48
N ARG A 62 -7.27 -5.43 15.45
CA ARG A 62 -7.34 -5.94 16.83
C ARG A 62 -8.77 -6.31 17.14
N ASP A 63 -9.00 -7.55 17.59
CA ASP A 63 -10.33 -8.04 18.00
C ASP A 63 -11.44 -7.78 16.95
N GLY A 64 -11.08 -7.90 15.64
CA GLY A 64 -11.99 -7.63 14.54
C GLY A 64 -12.20 -6.14 14.24
N VAL A 65 -11.49 -5.24 14.92
CA VAL A 65 -11.56 -3.79 14.70
C VAL A 65 -10.20 -3.28 14.24
N LEU A 66 -10.21 -2.48 13.17
CA LEU A 66 -9.02 -1.76 12.74
C LEU A 66 -8.73 -0.62 13.72
N ASP A 67 -7.47 -0.52 14.12
CA ASP A 67 -6.95 0.51 15.01
C ASP A 67 -5.64 1.06 14.46
N GLY A 68 -5.42 2.33 14.63
CA GLY A 68 -4.21 3.02 14.20
C GLY A 68 -3.80 4.11 15.18
N PRO A 69 -2.51 4.49 15.19
CA PRO A 69 -2.03 5.51 16.11
C PRO A 69 -2.53 6.90 15.70
N GLU A 70 -2.85 7.70 16.68
CA GLU A 70 -3.10 9.13 16.48
C GLU A 70 -1.84 9.92 16.09
N SER A 71 -0.68 9.26 16.07
CA SER A 71 0.63 9.91 15.97
C SER A 71 0.93 10.56 14.62
N ASN A 72 0.25 10.18 13.55
CA ASN A 72 0.53 10.69 12.21
C ASN A 72 -0.49 11.72 11.71
N LYS A 73 -1.14 12.44 12.60
CA LYS A 73 -2.09 13.52 12.25
C LYS A 73 -1.48 14.69 11.48
N TRP A 74 -0.16 14.81 11.46
CA TRP A 74 0.53 15.79 10.65
C TRP A 74 0.40 15.51 9.13
N LEU A 75 0.20 14.26 8.72
CA LEU A 75 0.03 13.89 7.31
C LEU A 75 -1.21 14.52 6.69
N PRO A 76 -2.43 14.42 7.27
CA PRO A 76 -3.59 15.12 6.77
C PRO A 76 -3.38 16.63 6.65
N ASN A 77 -2.68 17.26 7.59
CA ASN A 77 -2.39 18.68 7.53
C ASN A 77 -1.49 19.03 6.33
N MET A 78 -0.50 18.20 6.02
CA MET A 78 0.34 18.39 4.84
C MET A 78 -0.47 18.29 3.53
N ILE A 79 -1.41 17.37 3.46
CA ILE A 79 -2.27 17.19 2.30
C ILE A 79 -3.13 18.43 2.08
N GLU A 80 -3.72 18.97 3.14
CA GLU A 80 -4.52 20.19 3.07
C GLU A 80 -3.67 21.42 2.64
N GLN A 81 -2.37 21.36 2.85
CA GLN A 81 -1.40 22.35 2.37
C GLN A 81 -0.94 22.12 0.92
N GLY A 82 -1.51 21.14 0.22
CA GLY A 82 -1.20 20.85 -1.18
C GLY A 82 -0.03 19.90 -1.41
N LYS A 83 0.45 19.21 -0.36
CA LYS A 83 1.47 18.15 -0.50
C LYS A 83 0.86 16.87 -1.03
N LYS A 84 1.64 16.13 -1.80
CA LYS A 84 1.25 14.84 -2.39
C LYS A 84 1.81 13.70 -1.58
N ILE A 85 0.96 12.73 -1.27
CA ILE A 85 1.32 11.56 -0.46
C ILE A 85 0.93 10.28 -1.18
N LEU A 86 1.88 9.33 -1.26
CA LEU A 86 1.62 7.98 -1.70
C LEU A 86 1.55 7.06 -0.48
N ILE A 87 0.43 6.40 -0.28
CA ILE A 87 0.24 5.42 0.79
C ILE A 87 0.39 4.01 0.20
N VAL A 88 1.29 3.23 0.77
CA VAL A 88 1.72 1.94 0.22
C VAL A 88 1.44 0.82 1.22
N ASP A 89 0.82 -0.25 0.74
CA ASP A 89 0.71 -1.53 1.45
C ASP A 89 1.22 -2.67 0.57
N ASP A 90 1.35 -3.86 1.13
CA ASP A 90 1.71 -5.04 0.35
C ASP A 90 0.54 -5.58 -0.46
N ILE A 91 -0.64 -5.59 0.12
CA ILE A 91 -1.87 -6.08 -0.54
C ILE A 91 -3.08 -5.23 -0.17
N ASN A 92 -3.91 -4.92 -1.17
CA ASN A 92 -5.28 -4.48 -0.97
C ASN A 92 -6.21 -5.70 -1.11
N ASP A 93 -6.58 -6.31 0.00
CA ASP A 93 -7.40 -7.52 -0.01
C ASP A 93 -8.90 -7.22 0.07
N SER A 94 -9.37 -6.73 1.21
CA SER A 94 -10.77 -6.35 1.41
C SER A 94 -11.05 -4.87 1.17
N GLY A 95 -10.04 -4.03 1.20
CA GLY A 95 -10.14 -2.57 1.17
C GLY A 95 -10.30 -1.94 2.56
N ALA A 96 -10.42 -2.74 3.61
CA ALA A 96 -10.73 -2.24 4.96
C ALA A 96 -9.66 -1.28 5.50
N THR A 97 -8.39 -1.58 5.30
CA THR A 97 -7.27 -0.76 5.78
C THR A 97 -7.28 0.63 5.15
N PHE A 98 -7.43 0.70 3.82
CA PHE A 98 -7.48 1.97 3.11
C PHE A 98 -8.75 2.78 3.43
N ASN A 99 -9.89 2.11 3.54
CA ASN A 99 -11.15 2.77 3.94
C ASN A 99 -11.06 3.33 5.38
N TRP A 100 -10.34 2.64 6.27
CA TRP A 100 -10.08 3.17 7.62
C TRP A 100 -9.29 4.49 7.56
N ILE A 101 -8.25 4.58 6.73
CA ILE A 101 -7.46 5.80 6.55
C ILE A 101 -8.33 6.93 6.00
N ILE A 102 -9.16 6.65 5.01
CA ILE A 102 -10.07 7.62 4.41
C ILE A 102 -10.97 8.24 5.48
N THR A 103 -11.54 7.42 6.35
CA THR A 103 -12.42 7.86 7.44
C THR A 103 -11.65 8.61 8.52
N ASP A 104 -10.50 8.08 8.96
CA ASP A 104 -9.71 8.63 10.05
C ASP A 104 -9.08 9.98 9.69
N TRP A 105 -8.54 10.10 8.49
CA TRP A 105 -7.91 11.34 8.05
C TRP A 105 -8.90 12.45 7.72
N ASN A 106 -10.08 12.10 7.25
CA ASN A 106 -11.19 13.03 7.00
C ASN A 106 -10.76 14.32 6.29
N ILE A 107 -9.94 14.18 5.27
CA ILE A 107 -9.47 15.29 4.44
C ILE A 107 -10.52 15.66 3.40
N THR A 108 -10.35 16.80 2.77
CA THR A 108 -11.24 17.28 1.70
C THR A 108 -11.35 16.25 0.58
N ASP A 109 -12.57 15.87 0.19
CA ASP A 109 -12.82 14.79 -0.78
C ASP A 109 -12.05 14.96 -2.10
N SER A 110 -11.92 16.19 -2.58
CA SER A 110 -11.19 16.49 -3.82
C SER A 110 -9.68 16.20 -3.73
N LYS A 111 -9.14 15.99 -2.53
CA LYS A 111 -7.73 15.65 -2.34
C LYS A 111 -7.43 14.17 -2.60
N TRP A 112 -8.43 13.31 -2.39
CA TRP A 112 -8.29 11.90 -2.72
C TRP A 112 -8.11 11.71 -4.23
N THR A 113 -7.16 10.88 -4.61
CA THR A 113 -6.72 10.63 -5.98
C THR A 113 -5.97 11.78 -6.68
N ASP A 114 -6.17 13.03 -6.27
CA ASP A 114 -5.38 14.16 -6.76
C ASP A 114 -4.05 14.30 -5.98
N ASP A 115 -4.15 14.52 -4.68
CA ASP A 115 -3.00 14.74 -3.80
C ASP A 115 -2.63 13.52 -2.96
N VAL A 116 -3.56 12.59 -2.73
CA VAL A 116 -3.32 11.32 -2.03
C VAL A 116 -3.67 10.17 -2.93
N ARG A 117 -2.71 9.29 -3.17
CA ARG A 117 -2.91 8.08 -3.96
C ARG A 117 -2.49 6.85 -3.18
N PHE A 118 -3.16 5.74 -3.46
CA PHE A 118 -2.88 4.44 -2.88
C PHE A 118 -2.12 3.57 -3.86
N ALA A 119 -1.17 2.80 -3.35
CA ALA A 119 -0.45 1.79 -4.09
C ALA A 119 -0.32 0.51 -3.27
N CYS A 120 -0.27 -0.62 -3.94
CA CYS A 120 0.03 -1.91 -3.33
C CYS A 120 0.75 -2.82 -4.33
N LEU A 121 1.46 -3.81 -3.81
CA LEU A 121 2.09 -4.81 -4.67
C LEU A 121 1.03 -5.68 -5.34
N ILE A 122 -0.01 -6.07 -4.60
CA ILE A 122 -1.10 -6.90 -5.10
C ILE A 122 -2.44 -6.24 -4.81
N ASP A 123 -3.20 -5.98 -5.85
CA ASP A 123 -4.56 -5.45 -5.75
C ASP A 123 -5.58 -6.54 -6.03
N ASN A 124 -6.43 -6.85 -5.04
CA ASN A 124 -7.61 -7.65 -5.26
C ASN A 124 -8.72 -6.76 -5.82
N VAL A 125 -8.99 -6.88 -7.12
CA VAL A 125 -9.97 -6.05 -7.81
C VAL A 125 -11.42 -6.22 -7.30
N SER A 126 -11.68 -7.27 -6.53
CA SER A 126 -12.96 -7.45 -5.84
C SER A 126 -13.02 -6.78 -4.46
N SER A 127 -11.99 -6.04 -4.06
CA SER A 127 -11.98 -5.28 -2.81
C SER A 127 -13.00 -4.14 -2.84
N MET A 128 -13.40 -3.70 -1.64
CA MET A 128 -14.36 -2.61 -1.45
C MET A 128 -13.67 -1.28 -1.08
N CYS A 129 -12.46 -1.06 -1.57
CA CYS A 129 -11.73 0.19 -1.36
C CYS A 129 -12.42 1.34 -2.10
N GLU A 130 -12.80 2.39 -1.39
CA GLU A 130 -13.63 3.49 -1.90
C GLU A 130 -13.01 4.21 -3.10
N TYR A 131 -11.72 4.55 -3.02
CA TYR A 131 -11.01 5.25 -4.11
C TYR A 131 -10.15 4.32 -4.97
N GLY A 132 -10.03 3.04 -4.60
CA GLY A 132 -9.21 2.06 -5.30
C GLY A 132 -7.71 2.34 -5.23
N MET A 133 -6.95 1.49 -5.89
CA MET A 133 -5.51 1.66 -6.03
C MET A 133 -5.18 2.48 -7.27
N SER A 134 -4.34 3.50 -7.12
CA SER A 134 -3.84 4.27 -8.27
C SER A 134 -2.71 3.53 -8.97
N TYR A 135 -1.90 2.79 -8.21
CA TYR A 135 -0.75 2.07 -8.73
C TYR A 135 -0.66 0.68 -8.10
N THR A 136 -0.44 -0.32 -8.93
CA THR A 136 -0.36 -1.72 -8.47
C THR A 136 0.84 -2.42 -9.10
N GLY A 137 1.37 -3.41 -8.38
CA GLY A 137 2.32 -4.34 -8.94
C GLY A 137 1.64 -5.29 -9.91
N ILE A 138 0.63 -6.01 -9.41
CA ILE A 138 -0.29 -6.85 -10.20
C ILE A 138 -1.70 -6.76 -9.62
N GLU A 139 -2.67 -7.16 -10.44
CA GLU A 139 -4.07 -7.33 -10.04
C GLU A 139 -4.43 -8.81 -9.98
N ILE A 140 -5.23 -9.18 -8.99
CA ILE A 140 -5.85 -10.50 -8.84
C ILE A 140 -7.35 -10.34 -8.61
N ASN A 141 -8.10 -11.39 -8.83
CA ASN A 141 -9.54 -11.41 -8.50
C ASN A 141 -9.86 -12.59 -7.59
N LYS A 142 -9.94 -12.33 -6.29
CA LYS A 142 -10.24 -13.37 -5.30
C LYS A 142 -11.69 -13.85 -5.34
N SER A 143 -12.59 -13.10 -5.95
CA SER A 143 -13.97 -13.56 -6.17
C SER A 143 -14.06 -14.70 -7.21
N GLU A 144 -13.09 -14.75 -8.12
CA GLU A 144 -13.01 -15.82 -9.13
C GLU A 144 -12.13 -16.98 -8.69
N LYS A 145 -11.01 -16.65 -8.03
CA LYS A 145 -10.04 -17.64 -7.55
C LYS A 145 -9.52 -17.25 -6.18
N ASP A 146 -9.97 -17.98 -5.17
CA ASP A 146 -9.46 -17.80 -3.82
C ASP A 146 -8.00 -18.27 -3.73
N VAL A 147 -7.10 -17.33 -3.43
CA VAL A 147 -5.68 -17.56 -3.31
C VAL A 147 -5.11 -16.83 -2.10
N TRP A 148 -4.28 -17.53 -1.33
CA TRP A 148 -3.52 -16.93 -0.24
C TRP A 148 -2.14 -16.52 -0.75
N ILE A 149 -1.81 -15.25 -0.62
CA ILE A 149 -0.49 -14.74 -1.01
C ILE A 149 0.47 -14.89 0.15
N VAL A 150 1.63 -15.44 -0.12
CA VAL A 150 2.74 -15.57 0.85
C VAL A 150 3.90 -14.72 0.34
N PHE A 151 4.19 -13.66 1.07
CA PHE A 151 5.29 -12.76 0.73
C PHE A 151 6.64 -13.32 1.19
N PRO A 152 7.76 -12.99 0.53
CA PRO A 152 9.07 -13.57 0.84
C PRO A 152 9.63 -13.16 2.21
N TYR A 153 9.10 -12.11 2.84
CA TYR A 153 9.45 -11.70 4.20
C TYR A 153 8.59 -12.36 5.28
N GLU A 154 7.52 -13.07 4.88
CA GLU A 154 6.70 -13.87 5.78
C GLU A 154 7.28 -15.28 5.87
N GLU A 155 7.37 -15.82 7.09
CA GLU A 155 7.85 -17.19 7.34
C GLU A 155 9.18 -17.52 6.65
N TRP A 156 10.05 -16.53 6.40
CA TRP A 156 11.34 -16.69 5.72
C TRP A 156 12.23 -17.75 6.39
N TRP A 157 12.03 -18.00 7.70
CA TRP A 157 12.74 -19.04 8.45
C TRP A 157 12.27 -20.46 8.11
N ASN A 158 11.17 -20.62 7.38
CA ASN A 158 10.69 -21.93 6.92
C ASN A 158 11.29 -22.33 5.58
N ASP A 159 12.07 -21.48 4.97
CA ASP A 159 12.78 -21.80 3.73
C ASP A 159 13.89 -22.80 4.02
N LYS A 160 13.69 -24.05 3.58
CA LYS A 160 14.60 -25.17 3.80
C LYS A 160 15.77 -25.19 2.82
N THR A 161 15.98 -24.15 2.05
CA THR A 161 17.04 -24.03 1.06
C THR A 161 18.36 -23.50 1.63
N ILE A 162 18.45 -23.37 2.96
CA ILE A 162 19.69 -23.03 3.66
C ILE A 162 20.39 -24.32 4.10
#